data_4562bd1d09edcd3fa9c5212986cab291
#
_entry.id   4562bd1d09edcd3fa9c5212986cab291
#
_cell.length_a   1.000
_cell.length_b   1.000
_cell.length_c   1.000
_cell.angle_alpha   90.00
_cell.angle_beta   90.00
_cell.angle_gamma   90.00
#
_symmetry.space_group_name_H-M   'P 1'
#
loop_
_entity.id
_entity.type
_entity.pdbx_description
1 polymer ?
#
loop_
_entity_poly.entity_id
_entity_poly.type
_entity_poly.pdbx_seq_one_letter_code
_entity_poly.pdbx_strand_id
1 'polypeptide(L)'
;MHGDSRGTADVEYQKCRANMRNEQWQQMFLQRPLADRQMVARQLREISMAKNQGKAETIMDVTPEEVVREMEHHGVQRLIHGHTHRPAVHELSANGKPAVRIVLGDWDTHAWGLDVTGDNGPALLTRPL
;
A
#
# COMPACT_ATOMS: atom_id res chain seq x y z
N MET A 1 -4.57 -6.80 3.43
CA MET A 1 -4.75 -5.34 3.66
C MET A 1 -4.35 -4.53 2.44
N HIS A 2 -4.64 -3.20 2.38
CA HIS A 2 -4.11 -2.35 1.31
C HIS A 2 -2.61 -2.12 1.43
N GLY A 3 -2.09 -1.75 2.58
CA GLY A 3 -0.66 -1.53 2.84
C GLY A 3 -0.28 -0.06 3.12
N ASP A 4 -1.12 0.89 2.73
CA ASP A 4 -0.88 2.34 2.82
C ASP A 4 -0.58 2.88 4.23
N SER A 5 -1.01 2.19 5.27
CA SER A 5 -0.76 2.56 6.66
C SER A 5 0.59 2.04 7.20
N ARG A 6 1.27 1.18 6.47
CA ARG A 6 2.50 0.51 6.94
C ARG A 6 3.78 1.17 6.45
N GLY A 7 3.72 2.10 5.51
CA GLY A 7 4.85 2.92 5.08
C GLY A 7 5.12 4.08 6.05
N THR A 8 5.48 3.78 7.31
CA THR A 8 5.64 4.79 8.37
C THR A 8 6.89 5.66 8.20
N ALA A 9 7.85 5.22 7.38
CA ALA A 9 9.03 6.02 7.04
C ALA A 9 8.69 7.24 6.17
N ASP A 10 7.60 7.20 5.37
CA ASP A 10 7.12 8.37 4.63
C ASP A 10 6.16 9.21 5.48
N VAL A 11 6.74 10.00 6.38
CA VAL A 11 6.01 10.86 7.32
C VAL A 11 5.07 11.84 6.60
N GLU A 12 5.50 12.40 5.46
CA GLU A 12 4.68 13.34 4.68
C GLU A 12 3.46 12.65 4.07
N TYR A 13 3.64 11.44 3.55
CA TYR A 13 2.53 10.63 3.07
C TYR A 13 1.54 10.31 4.21
N GLN A 14 2.03 9.89 5.39
CA GLN A 14 1.16 9.56 6.52
C GLN A 14 0.36 10.77 7.03
N LYS A 15 0.95 11.96 7.05
CA LYS A 15 0.23 13.21 7.37
C LYS A 15 -0.89 13.50 6.34
N CYS A 16 -0.57 13.39 5.05
CA CYS A 16 -1.54 13.59 3.98
C CYS A 16 -2.68 12.56 4.08
N ARG A 17 -2.35 11.29 4.29
CA ARG A 17 -3.29 10.20 4.49
C ARG A 17 -4.24 10.46 5.66
N ALA A 18 -3.70 10.84 6.82
CA ALA A 18 -4.50 11.13 8.01
C ALA A 18 -5.49 12.27 7.75
N ASN A 19 -5.06 13.33 7.08
CA ASN A 19 -5.92 14.47 6.72
C ASN A 19 -7.04 14.05 5.76
N MET A 20 -6.72 13.33 4.67
CA MET A 20 -7.71 12.90 3.69
C MET A 20 -8.70 11.87 4.22
N ARG A 21 -8.34 11.10 5.25
CA ARG A 21 -9.22 10.13 5.91
C ARG A 21 -10.00 10.72 7.09
N ASN A 22 -9.82 12.01 7.38
CA ASN A 22 -10.60 12.71 8.39
C ASN A 22 -12.03 12.91 7.88
N GLU A 23 -13.02 12.47 8.64
CA GLU A 23 -14.44 12.54 8.26
C GLU A 23 -14.94 13.96 8.02
N GLN A 24 -14.53 14.90 8.86
CA GLN A 24 -14.92 16.32 8.72
C GLN A 24 -14.36 16.91 7.44
N TRP A 25 -13.09 16.60 7.12
CA TRP A 25 -12.47 17.02 5.86
C TRP A 25 -13.22 16.43 4.66
N GLN A 26 -13.56 15.14 4.71
CA GLN A 26 -14.30 14.47 3.64
C GLN A 26 -15.68 15.09 3.43
N GLN A 27 -16.42 15.36 4.50
CA GLN A 27 -17.72 16.00 4.43
C GLN A 27 -17.65 17.39 3.80
N MET A 28 -16.73 18.25 4.26
CA MET A 28 -16.51 19.59 3.69
C MET A 28 -16.09 19.51 2.21
N PHE A 29 -15.22 18.56 1.86
CA PHE A 29 -14.74 18.39 0.49
C PHE A 29 -15.88 17.94 -0.45
N LEU A 30 -16.72 17.00 -0.01
CA LEU A 30 -17.84 16.49 -0.80
C LEU A 30 -18.96 17.50 -1.02
N GLN A 31 -19.07 18.52 -0.19
CA GLN A 31 -20.02 19.64 -0.38
C GLN A 31 -19.59 20.62 -1.47
N ARG A 32 -18.33 20.58 -1.92
CA ARG A 32 -17.85 21.45 -3.00
C ARG A 32 -18.41 21.04 -4.35
N PRO A 33 -18.59 21.97 -5.29
CA PRO A 33 -18.93 21.66 -6.67
C PRO A 33 -17.96 20.63 -7.28
N LEU A 34 -18.45 19.82 -8.21
CA LEU A 34 -17.64 18.77 -8.83
C LEU A 34 -16.36 19.33 -9.50
N ALA A 35 -16.46 20.47 -10.18
CA ALA A 35 -15.34 21.12 -10.83
C ALA A 35 -14.21 21.48 -9.84
N ASP A 36 -14.57 22.01 -8.65
CA ASP A 36 -13.61 22.35 -7.61
C ASP A 36 -12.94 21.10 -7.03
N ARG A 37 -13.72 20.04 -6.83
CA ARG A 37 -13.17 18.75 -6.37
C ARG A 37 -12.18 18.15 -7.38
N GLN A 38 -12.49 18.23 -8.67
CA GLN A 38 -11.60 17.78 -9.74
C GLN A 38 -10.30 18.60 -9.77
N MET A 39 -10.39 19.93 -9.61
CA MET A 39 -9.23 20.80 -9.57
C MET A 39 -8.31 20.46 -8.39
N VAL A 40 -8.88 20.32 -7.18
CA VAL A 40 -8.12 19.94 -5.99
C VAL A 40 -7.47 18.56 -6.16
N ALA A 41 -8.18 17.58 -6.73
CA ALA A 41 -7.63 16.26 -6.97
C ALA A 41 -6.43 16.29 -7.94
N ARG A 42 -6.49 17.10 -9.00
CA ARG A 42 -5.36 17.30 -9.92
C ARG A 42 -4.16 17.92 -9.22
N GLN A 43 -4.36 19.00 -8.46
CA GLN A 43 -3.30 19.66 -7.69
C GLN A 43 -2.63 18.70 -6.70
N LEU A 44 -3.41 17.92 -5.96
CA LEU A 44 -2.87 16.93 -5.01
C LEU A 44 -2.05 15.85 -5.73
N ARG A 45 -2.48 15.42 -6.92
CA ARG A 45 -1.72 14.46 -7.74
C ARG A 45 -0.39 15.06 -8.21
N GLU A 46 -0.40 16.29 -8.71
CA GLU A 46 0.82 17.00 -9.15
C GLU A 46 1.82 17.16 -7.99
N ILE A 47 1.34 17.59 -6.82
CA ILE A 47 2.16 17.72 -5.61
C ILE A 47 2.74 16.35 -5.22
N SER A 48 1.93 15.29 -5.25
CA SER A 48 2.38 13.93 -4.92
C SER A 48 3.46 13.45 -5.89
N MET A 49 3.27 13.66 -7.20
CA MET A 49 4.26 13.29 -8.21
C MET A 49 5.58 14.06 -8.02
N ALA A 50 5.52 15.38 -7.80
CA ALA A 50 6.71 16.19 -7.57
C ALA A 50 7.47 15.79 -6.29
N LYS A 51 6.74 15.48 -5.21
CA LYS A 51 7.34 15.04 -3.94
C LYS A 51 7.94 13.64 -4.01
N ASN A 52 7.43 12.76 -4.86
CA ASN A 52 7.95 11.41 -5.02
C ASN A 52 9.18 11.35 -5.93
N GLN A 53 9.41 12.40 -6.74
CA GLN A 53 10.65 12.53 -7.51
C GLN A 53 11.83 12.65 -6.56
N GLY A 54 12.76 11.69 -6.61
CA GLY A 54 13.96 11.67 -5.78
C GLY A 54 13.84 11.06 -4.38
N LYS A 55 12.64 10.58 -3.98
CA LYS A 55 12.54 9.76 -2.76
C LYS A 55 13.22 8.42 -2.99
N ALA A 56 14.01 7.97 -1.99
CA ALA A 56 14.56 6.63 -2.00
C ALA A 56 13.43 5.60 -2.03
N GLU A 57 13.61 4.57 -2.82
CA GLU A 57 12.62 3.49 -2.98
C GLU A 57 12.23 2.84 -1.66
N THR A 58 13.19 2.73 -0.73
CA THR A 58 12.97 2.17 0.61
C THR A 58 12.02 2.99 1.47
N ILE A 59 11.94 4.31 1.24
CA ILE A 59 11.00 5.19 1.96
C ILE A 59 9.56 5.00 1.47
N MET A 60 9.40 4.61 0.21
CA MET A 60 8.09 4.40 -0.42
C MET A 60 7.54 2.98 -0.20
N ASP A 61 8.31 2.07 0.38
CA ASP A 61 7.85 0.73 0.74
C ASP A 61 7.24 0.72 2.16
N VAL A 62 6.64 -0.40 2.53
CA VAL A 62 6.19 -0.63 3.90
C VAL A 62 7.41 -0.80 4.82
N THR A 63 7.29 -0.29 6.04
CA THR A 63 8.33 -0.46 7.07
C THR A 63 8.31 -1.91 7.55
N PRO A 64 9.43 -2.67 7.46
CA PRO A 64 9.45 -4.10 7.80
C PRO A 64 8.95 -4.40 9.22
N GLU A 65 9.34 -3.57 10.18
CA GLU A 65 8.95 -3.72 11.58
C GLU A 65 7.44 -3.53 11.78
N GLU A 66 6.82 -2.64 11.01
CA GLU A 66 5.36 -2.45 11.04
C GLU A 66 4.61 -3.64 10.45
N VAL A 67 5.18 -4.27 9.44
CA VAL A 67 4.64 -5.52 8.86
C VAL A 67 4.65 -6.63 9.91
N VAL A 68 5.79 -6.84 10.56
CA VAL A 68 5.94 -7.86 11.61
C VAL A 68 4.96 -7.58 12.75
N ARG A 69 4.90 -6.34 13.25
CA ARG A 69 3.98 -5.94 14.33
C ARG A 69 2.52 -6.23 13.98
N GLU A 70 2.11 -5.96 12.75
CA GLU A 70 0.74 -6.23 12.30
C GLU A 70 0.45 -7.73 12.25
N MET A 71 1.40 -8.52 11.73
CA MET A 71 1.27 -9.97 11.68
C MET A 71 1.21 -10.58 13.08
N GLU A 72 2.02 -10.10 14.00
CA GLU A 72 2.05 -10.52 15.40
C GLU A 72 0.75 -10.15 16.13
N HIS A 73 0.26 -8.92 15.92
CA HIS A 73 -1.00 -8.45 16.49
C HIS A 73 -2.19 -9.33 16.09
N HIS A 74 -2.21 -9.77 14.83
CA HIS A 74 -3.28 -10.64 14.32
C HIS A 74 -2.99 -12.14 14.44
N GLY A 75 -1.83 -12.54 14.95
CA GLY A 75 -1.44 -13.94 15.10
C GLY A 75 -1.32 -14.70 13.78
N VAL A 76 -0.96 -14.01 12.68
CA VAL A 76 -0.89 -14.59 11.34
C VAL A 76 0.55 -14.72 10.83
N GLN A 77 0.80 -15.74 10.00
CA GLN A 77 2.09 -15.98 9.33
C GLN A 77 2.07 -15.61 7.85
N ARG A 78 0.94 -15.11 7.34
CA ARG A 78 0.83 -14.66 5.95
C ARG A 78 0.15 -13.30 5.88
N LEU A 79 0.81 -12.34 5.23
CA LEU A 79 0.28 -11.01 4.99
C LEU A 79 0.32 -10.72 3.49
N ILE A 80 -0.82 -10.35 2.93
CA ILE A 80 -0.97 -9.98 1.53
C ILE A 80 -1.36 -8.50 1.48
N HIS A 81 -0.64 -7.71 0.67
CA HIS A 81 -0.95 -6.30 0.49
C HIS A 81 -0.60 -5.79 -0.92
N GLY A 82 -1.08 -4.61 -1.28
CA GLY A 82 -0.75 -3.87 -2.48
C GLY A 82 -0.04 -2.55 -2.15
N HIS A 83 -0.49 -1.46 -2.76
CA HIS A 83 -0.09 -0.08 -2.54
C HIS A 83 1.30 0.31 -3.04
N THR A 84 2.33 -0.47 -2.76
CA THR A 84 3.71 -0.13 -3.11
C THR A 84 4.04 -0.42 -4.57
N HIS A 85 3.20 -1.18 -5.27
CA HIS A 85 3.37 -1.60 -6.66
C HIS A 85 4.71 -2.33 -6.91
N ARG A 86 5.16 -3.12 -5.92
CA ARG A 86 6.42 -3.88 -5.95
C ARG A 86 6.14 -5.35 -5.72
N PRO A 87 5.64 -6.05 -6.74
CA PRO A 87 5.23 -7.43 -6.60
C PRO A 87 6.41 -8.32 -6.21
N ALA A 88 6.29 -8.95 -5.07
CA ALA A 88 7.33 -9.85 -4.52
C ALA A 88 6.78 -10.73 -3.41
N VAL A 89 7.50 -11.79 -3.11
CA VAL A 89 7.31 -12.64 -1.93
C VAL A 89 8.52 -12.44 -1.02
N HIS A 90 8.27 -12.03 0.21
CA HIS A 90 9.32 -11.79 1.21
C HIS A 90 9.16 -12.78 2.37
N GLU A 91 10.20 -13.53 2.64
CA GLU A 91 10.28 -14.38 3.83
C GLU A 91 10.69 -13.54 5.04
N LEU A 92 10.05 -13.78 6.17
CA LEU A 92 10.32 -13.09 7.42
C LEU A 92 9.96 -13.99 8.63
N SER A 93 10.06 -13.46 9.83
CA SER A 93 9.62 -14.15 11.04
C SER A 93 8.61 -13.28 11.79
N ALA A 94 7.52 -13.89 12.26
CA ALA A 94 6.53 -13.26 13.14
C ALA A 94 6.13 -14.23 14.25
N ASN A 95 6.06 -13.75 15.50
CA ASN A 95 5.84 -14.60 16.68
C ASN A 95 6.84 -15.78 16.81
N GLY A 96 8.09 -15.57 16.38
CA GLY A 96 9.14 -16.60 16.38
C GLY A 96 8.92 -17.74 15.39
N LYS A 97 8.02 -17.59 14.41
CA LYS A 97 7.71 -18.58 13.38
C LYS A 97 8.00 -18.05 11.99
N PRO A 98 8.34 -18.92 11.02
CA PRO A 98 8.43 -18.53 9.62
C PRO A 98 7.14 -17.88 9.13
N ALA A 99 7.25 -16.78 8.42
CA ALA A 99 6.14 -16.00 7.92
C ALA A 99 6.44 -15.44 6.54
N VAL A 100 5.40 -15.01 5.82
CA VAL A 100 5.52 -14.54 4.43
C VAL A 100 4.72 -13.27 4.23
N ARG A 101 5.36 -12.25 3.63
CA ARG A 101 4.71 -11.06 3.09
C ARG A 101 4.63 -11.18 1.57
N ILE A 102 3.45 -11.07 1.01
CA ILE A 102 3.20 -11.11 -0.44
C ILE A 102 2.68 -9.76 -0.90
N VAL A 103 3.37 -9.15 -1.84
CA VAL A 103 3.02 -7.85 -2.40
C VAL A 103 2.44 -8.04 -3.79
N LEU A 104 1.27 -7.47 -4.04
CA LEU A 104 0.64 -7.45 -5.35
C LEU A 104 1.13 -6.25 -6.16
N GLY A 105 1.32 -6.43 -7.46
CA GLY A 105 1.60 -5.35 -8.39
C GLY A 105 0.34 -4.55 -8.76
N ASP A 106 0.54 -3.44 -9.43
CA ASP A 106 -0.50 -2.67 -10.11
C ASP A 106 -0.88 -3.31 -11.46
N TRP A 107 -2.02 -2.90 -11.98
CA TRP A 107 -2.50 -3.34 -13.28
C TRP A 107 -2.25 -2.23 -14.33
N ASP A 108 -0.98 -2.02 -14.67
CA ASP A 108 -0.58 -1.08 -15.71
C ASP A 108 -0.29 -1.81 -17.02
N THR A 109 0.82 -2.53 -17.11
CA THR A 109 1.20 -3.35 -18.27
C THR A 109 0.90 -4.83 -18.08
N HIS A 110 0.73 -5.25 -16.83
CA HIS A 110 0.44 -6.62 -16.43
C HIS A 110 -0.66 -6.66 -15.37
N ALA A 111 -1.55 -7.64 -15.50
CA ALA A 111 -2.45 -8.00 -14.42
C ALA A 111 -1.70 -8.87 -13.39
N TRP A 112 -1.84 -8.53 -12.11
CA TRP A 112 -1.28 -9.28 -10.99
C TRP A 112 -2.37 -9.94 -10.17
N GLY A 113 -2.15 -11.17 -9.79
CA GLY A 113 -3.05 -11.96 -8.95
C GLY A 113 -2.30 -12.89 -8.02
N LEU A 114 -3.01 -13.46 -7.07
CA LEU A 114 -2.48 -14.47 -6.17
C LEU A 114 -3.36 -15.72 -6.24
N ASP A 115 -2.80 -16.84 -6.68
CA ASP A 115 -3.44 -18.12 -6.55
C ASP A 115 -3.19 -18.69 -5.14
N VAL A 116 -4.26 -18.98 -4.45
CA VAL A 116 -4.22 -19.56 -3.08
C VAL A 116 -4.79 -20.97 -3.03
N THR A 117 -5.11 -21.55 -4.21
CA THR A 117 -5.79 -22.85 -4.32
C THR A 117 -4.84 -24.02 -4.46
N GLY A 118 -3.56 -23.77 -4.80
CA GLY A 118 -2.57 -24.82 -5.00
C GLY A 118 -2.05 -25.44 -3.71
N ASP A 119 -1.77 -26.73 -3.73
CA ASP A 119 -1.24 -27.49 -2.59
C ASP A 119 0.16 -27.02 -2.13
N ASN A 120 0.90 -26.36 -3.02
CA ASN A 120 2.24 -25.81 -2.74
C ASN A 120 2.23 -24.43 -2.08
N GLY A 121 1.05 -23.94 -1.66
CA GLY A 121 0.86 -22.63 -1.08
C GLY A 121 0.62 -21.55 -2.15
N PRO A 122 0.53 -20.26 -1.71
CA PRO A 122 0.14 -19.17 -2.60
C PRO A 122 1.21 -18.88 -3.65
N ALA A 123 0.78 -18.74 -4.90
CA ALA A 123 1.62 -18.40 -6.05
C ALA A 123 1.24 -17.02 -6.60
N LEU A 124 2.22 -16.12 -6.69
CA LEU A 124 2.05 -14.81 -7.32
C LEU A 124 2.02 -15.00 -8.84
N LEU A 125 0.92 -14.57 -9.46
CA LEU A 125 0.68 -14.72 -10.89
C LEU A 125 0.76 -13.37 -11.59
N THR A 126 1.25 -13.38 -12.84
CA THR A 126 1.25 -12.22 -13.71
C THR A 126 0.83 -12.59 -15.12
N ARG A 127 0.11 -11.71 -15.78
CA ARG A 127 -0.27 -11.81 -17.20
C ARG A 127 -0.14 -10.45 -17.87
N PRO A 128 0.36 -10.36 -19.11
CA PRO A 128 0.26 -9.13 -19.91
C PRO A 128 -1.21 -8.71 -20.07
N LEU A 129 -1.48 -7.40 -20.06
CA LEU A 129 -2.79 -6.78 -20.35
C LEU A 129 -2.99 -6.59 -21.83
#